data_07516fb216c631ffefe7d7428fa99833
#
_entry.id   07516fb216c631ffefe7d7428fa99833
#
_cell.length_a   1.000
_cell.length_b   1.000
_cell.length_c   1.000
_cell.angle_alpha   90.00
_cell.angle_beta   90.00
_cell.angle_gamma   90.00
#
_symmetry.space_group_name_H-M   'P 1'
#
loop_
_entity.id
_entity.type
_entity.pdbx_description
1 polymer ?
#
loop_
_entity_poly.entity_id
_entity_poly.type
_entity_poly.pdbx_seq_one_letter_code
_entity_poly.pdbx_strand_id
1 'polypeptide(L)'
;VTDPLPFPGRGASEAEVDAYLESVDYQLTVPLRTPIPLGDITVSELKLREPTAAEWTRWDKFSGIEADIMAVSTVAGVHDQVIRQIGARELMKAARFILLFLG
;
A
#
# COMPACT_ATOMS: atom_id res chain seq x y z
N VAL A 1 -17.07 -11.58 -13.55
CA VAL A 1 -16.02 -11.01 -12.70
C VAL A 1 -14.96 -12.06 -12.47
N THR A 2 -13.74 -11.76 -12.81
CA THR A 2 -12.61 -12.65 -12.59
C THR A 2 -11.98 -12.32 -11.25
N ASP A 3 -11.79 -13.34 -10.42
CA ASP A 3 -11.10 -13.14 -9.15
C ASP A 3 -9.66 -12.68 -9.39
N PRO A 4 -9.13 -11.79 -8.55
CA PRO A 4 -7.74 -11.38 -8.71
C PRO A 4 -6.81 -12.57 -8.49
N LEU A 5 -5.66 -12.53 -9.14
CA LEU A 5 -4.63 -13.54 -8.93
C LEU A 5 -4.10 -13.47 -7.50
N PRO A 6 -3.51 -14.55 -6.99
CA PRO A 6 -2.88 -14.50 -5.67
C PRO A 6 -1.74 -13.49 -5.67
N PHE A 7 -1.51 -12.88 -4.50
CA PHE A 7 -0.43 -11.92 -4.33
C PHE A 7 0.91 -12.59 -4.65
N PRO A 8 1.74 -12.01 -5.53
CA PRO A 8 3.00 -12.64 -5.92
C PRO A 8 3.96 -12.72 -4.73
N GLY A 9 4.63 -13.85 -4.61
CA GLY A 9 5.61 -14.07 -3.57
C GLY A 9 6.94 -13.41 -3.90
N ARG A 10 7.88 -13.51 -2.96
CA ARG A 10 9.25 -13.06 -3.19
C ARG A 10 9.85 -13.87 -4.32
N GLY A 11 10.59 -13.21 -5.18
CA GLY A 11 11.21 -13.87 -6.32
C GLY A 11 10.27 -14.07 -7.49
N ALA A 12 9.05 -13.55 -7.43
CA ALA A 12 8.15 -13.58 -8.57
C ALA A 12 8.76 -12.84 -9.75
N SER A 13 8.56 -13.35 -10.96
CA SER A 13 9.05 -12.70 -12.16
C SER A 13 8.30 -11.42 -12.42
N GLU A 14 8.90 -10.53 -13.23
CA GLU A 14 8.23 -9.30 -13.64
C GLU A 14 6.90 -9.59 -14.32
N ALA A 15 6.84 -10.64 -15.13
CA ALA A 15 5.61 -11.04 -15.80
C ALA A 15 4.52 -11.46 -14.79
N GLU A 16 4.90 -12.17 -13.73
CA GLU A 16 3.96 -12.56 -12.68
C GLU A 16 3.44 -11.34 -11.91
N VAL A 17 4.31 -10.40 -11.60
CA VAL A 17 3.93 -9.16 -10.92
C VAL A 17 2.97 -8.36 -11.81
N ASP A 18 3.31 -8.20 -13.09
CA ASP A 18 2.48 -7.46 -14.04
C ASP A 18 1.10 -8.11 -14.18
N ALA A 19 1.05 -9.44 -14.27
CA ALA A 19 -0.22 -10.15 -14.37
C ALA A 19 -1.08 -9.93 -13.12
N TYR A 20 -0.48 -9.97 -11.95
CA TYR A 20 -1.20 -9.70 -10.70
C TYR A 20 -1.74 -8.28 -10.68
N LEU A 21 -0.89 -7.29 -10.97
CA LEU A 21 -1.29 -5.87 -10.94
C LEU A 21 -2.44 -5.62 -11.91
N GLU A 22 -2.39 -6.23 -13.09
CA GLU A 22 -3.47 -6.10 -14.06
C GLU A 22 -4.77 -6.73 -13.53
N SER A 23 -4.67 -7.86 -12.82
CA SER A 23 -5.84 -8.55 -12.27
C SER A 23 -6.57 -7.73 -11.20
N VAL A 24 -5.89 -6.80 -10.54
CA VAL A 24 -6.49 -5.90 -9.53
C VAL A 24 -6.62 -4.48 -10.06
N ASP A 25 -6.46 -4.28 -11.36
CA ASP A 25 -6.56 -2.98 -12.02
C ASP A 25 -5.60 -1.96 -11.40
N TYR A 26 -4.41 -2.39 -11.04
CA TYR A 26 -3.35 -1.56 -10.43
C TYR A 26 -3.79 -0.86 -9.15
N GLN A 27 -4.78 -1.42 -8.45
CA GLN A 27 -5.32 -0.87 -7.21
C GLN A 27 -5.49 -1.97 -6.18
N LEU A 28 -5.41 -1.58 -4.92
CA LEU A 28 -5.68 -2.49 -3.81
C LEU A 28 -6.38 -1.74 -2.70
N THR A 29 -7.44 -2.33 -2.15
CA THR A 29 -8.09 -1.81 -0.96
C THR A 29 -7.74 -2.71 0.22
N VAL A 30 -7.19 -2.12 1.27
CA VAL A 30 -6.85 -2.83 2.50
C VAL A 30 -7.83 -2.41 3.58
N PRO A 31 -8.78 -3.28 3.94
CA PRO A 31 -9.70 -2.95 5.04
C PRO A 31 -8.95 -3.01 6.37
N LEU A 32 -9.23 -2.05 7.25
CA LEU A 32 -8.62 -1.99 8.57
C LEU A 32 -9.47 -2.78 9.57
N ARG A 33 -8.83 -3.63 10.36
CA ARG A 33 -9.54 -4.38 11.41
C ARG A 33 -10.19 -3.44 12.40
N THR A 34 -9.48 -2.37 12.75
CA THR A 34 -9.97 -1.38 13.69
C THR A 34 -9.98 -0.03 13.00
N PRO A 35 -11.16 0.55 12.75
CA PRO A 35 -11.22 1.90 12.17
C PRO A 35 -10.48 2.91 13.04
N ILE A 36 -9.78 3.83 12.40
CA ILE A 36 -8.96 4.83 13.10
C ILE A 36 -9.64 6.20 12.98
N PRO A 37 -10.01 6.83 14.09
CA PRO A 37 -10.59 8.17 14.04
C PRO A 37 -9.51 9.22 13.75
N LEU A 38 -9.87 10.21 12.94
CA LEU A 38 -9.01 11.35 12.64
C LEU A 38 -9.91 12.57 12.54
N GLY A 39 -10.00 13.34 13.64
CA GLY A 39 -10.93 14.47 13.70
C GLY A 39 -12.38 13.98 13.55
N ASP A 40 -13.08 14.57 12.61
CA ASP A 40 -14.49 14.25 12.34
C ASP A 40 -14.68 13.05 11.42
N ILE A 41 -13.59 12.48 10.90
CA ILE A 41 -13.67 11.35 9.99
C ILE A 41 -13.11 10.09 10.64
N THR A 42 -13.50 8.94 10.10
CA THR A 42 -12.98 7.65 10.53
C THR A 42 -12.40 6.94 9.30
N VAL A 43 -11.15 6.52 9.40
CA VAL A 43 -10.49 5.79 8.34
C VAL A 43 -10.72 4.30 8.58
N SER A 44 -11.45 3.66 7.68
CA SER A 44 -11.80 2.23 7.80
C SER A 44 -11.11 1.36 6.76
N GLU A 45 -10.50 1.96 5.75
CA GLU A 45 -9.78 1.23 4.71
C GLU A 45 -8.72 2.12 4.08
N LEU A 46 -7.73 1.49 3.46
CA LEU A 46 -6.70 2.17 2.70
C LEU A 46 -6.86 1.81 1.23
N LYS A 47 -6.88 2.81 0.37
CA LYS A 47 -6.96 2.60 -1.07
C LYS A 47 -5.61 2.93 -1.68
N LEU A 48 -4.99 1.93 -2.26
CA LEU A 48 -3.63 2.02 -2.79
C LEU A 48 -3.66 1.92 -4.31
N ARG A 49 -2.69 2.55 -4.93
CA ARG A 49 -2.53 2.58 -6.39
C ARG A 49 -1.05 2.66 -6.72
N GLU A 50 -0.74 2.70 -8.00
CA GLU A 50 0.65 2.93 -8.41
C GLU A 50 1.09 4.33 -7.97
N PRO A 51 2.23 4.45 -7.26
CA PRO A 51 2.75 5.75 -6.91
C PRO A 51 3.36 6.45 -8.14
N THR A 52 3.33 7.78 -8.12
CA THR A 52 4.06 8.54 -9.13
C THR A 52 5.52 8.67 -8.70
N ALA A 53 6.39 9.03 -9.65
CA ALA A 53 7.79 9.26 -9.33
C ALA A 53 7.97 10.39 -8.31
N ALA A 54 7.15 11.44 -8.42
CA ALA A 54 7.20 12.55 -7.47
C ALA A 54 6.79 12.09 -6.06
N GLU A 55 5.80 11.23 -5.97
CA GLU A 55 5.39 10.67 -4.68
C GLU A 55 6.50 9.81 -4.07
N TRP A 56 7.18 9.02 -4.90
CA TRP A 56 8.29 8.17 -4.44
C TRP A 56 9.37 8.99 -3.73
N THR A 57 9.67 10.20 -4.20
CA THR A 57 10.68 11.05 -3.58
C THR A 57 10.36 11.42 -2.14
N ARG A 58 9.09 11.33 -1.74
CA ARG A 58 8.67 11.70 -0.38
C ARG A 58 9.14 10.70 0.67
N TRP A 59 9.31 9.43 0.31
CA TRP A 59 9.74 8.41 1.28
C TRP A 59 11.09 7.79 0.95
N ASP A 60 11.66 8.10 -0.20
CA ASP A 60 12.93 7.53 -0.63
C ASP A 60 14.08 7.84 0.34
N LYS A 61 14.01 8.97 1.01
CA LYS A 61 15.00 9.39 2.01
C LYS A 61 14.90 8.65 3.34
N PHE A 62 13.81 7.94 3.58
CA PHE A 62 13.62 7.15 4.80
C PHE A 62 14.02 5.71 4.54
N SER A 63 14.22 4.94 5.62
CA SER A 63 14.53 3.51 5.52
C SER A 63 13.68 2.73 6.52
N GLY A 64 13.58 1.41 6.28
CA GLY A 64 12.87 0.52 7.17
C GLY A 64 11.38 0.86 7.30
N ILE A 65 10.87 0.71 8.49
CA ILE A 65 9.44 0.93 8.79
C ILE A 65 9.01 2.36 8.51
N GLU A 66 9.87 3.34 8.76
CA GLU A 66 9.53 4.73 8.47
C GLU A 66 9.26 4.95 6.98
N ALA A 67 10.05 4.32 6.11
CA ALA A 67 9.82 4.39 4.68
C ALA A 67 8.47 3.78 4.32
N ASP A 68 8.13 2.64 4.92
CA ASP A 68 6.86 1.96 4.68
C ASP A 68 5.68 2.83 5.10
N ILE A 69 5.77 3.44 6.29
CA ILE A 69 4.72 4.31 6.81
C ILE A 69 4.52 5.52 5.88
N MET A 70 5.60 6.15 5.48
CA MET A 70 5.52 7.33 4.62
C MET A 70 5.03 6.99 3.22
N ALA A 71 5.42 5.83 2.69
CA ALA A 71 4.94 5.35 1.40
C ALA A 71 3.43 5.13 1.41
N VAL A 72 2.94 4.41 2.41
CA VAL A 72 1.51 4.11 2.53
C VAL A 72 0.72 5.39 2.76
N SER A 73 1.20 6.27 3.63
CA SER A 73 0.56 7.57 3.89
C SER A 73 0.43 8.39 2.60
N THR A 74 1.52 8.46 1.83
CA THR A 74 1.54 9.24 0.59
C THR A 74 0.59 8.68 -0.46
N VAL A 75 0.65 7.37 -0.69
CA VAL A 75 -0.14 6.74 -1.75
C VAL A 75 -1.62 6.68 -1.37
N ALA A 76 -1.94 6.36 -0.12
CA ALA A 76 -3.33 6.28 0.33
C ALA A 76 -3.94 7.67 0.56
N GLY A 77 -3.12 8.71 0.66
CA GLY A 77 -3.60 10.06 0.94
C GLY A 77 -4.14 10.20 2.35
N VAL A 78 -3.57 9.47 3.29
CA VAL A 78 -3.99 9.45 4.69
C VAL A 78 -2.85 9.93 5.56
N HIS A 79 -3.16 10.74 6.56
CA HIS A 79 -2.15 11.29 7.47
C HIS A 79 -1.31 10.17 8.10
N ASP A 80 0.00 10.36 8.20
CA ASP A 80 0.91 9.34 8.73
C ASP A 80 0.58 8.91 10.15
N GLN A 81 -0.02 9.78 10.96
CA GLN A 81 -0.46 9.41 12.31
C GLN A 81 -1.50 8.31 12.31
N VAL A 82 -2.35 8.26 11.28
CA VAL A 82 -3.31 7.17 11.11
C VAL A 82 -2.58 5.88 10.77
N ILE A 83 -1.62 5.96 9.84
CA ILE A 83 -0.87 4.79 9.40
C ILE A 83 -0.07 4.18 10.57
N ARG A 84 0.40 5.00 11.51
CA ARG A 84 1.14 4.50 12.69
C ARG A 84 0.25 3.71 13.65
N GLN A 85 -1.06 3.82 13.50
CA GLN A 85 -2.02 3.15 14.39
C GLN A 85 -2.63 1.89 13.81
N ILE A 86 -2.45 1.60 12.53
CA ILE A 86 -2.99 0.38 11.91
C ILE A 86 -2.19 -0.84 12.35
N GLY A 87 -2.74 -2.02 12.12
CA GLY A 87 -2.03 -3.26 12.44
C GLY A 87 -0.79 -3.44 11.57
N ALA A 88 0.24 -4.08 12.14
CA ALA A 88 1.48 -4.33 11.40
C ALA A 88 1.24 -5.14 10.13
N ARG A 89 0.31 -6.10 10.18
CA ARG A 89 -0.01 -6.91 9.00
C ARG A 89 -0.64 -6.07 7.89
N GLU A 90 -1.48 -5.13 8.26
CA GLU A 90 -2.12 -4.21 7.31
C GLU A 90 -1.08 -3.30 6.68
N LEU A 91 -0.17 -2.77 7.49
CA LEU A 91 0.93 -1.96 6.99
C LEU A 91 1.80 -2.74 6.01
N MET A 92 2.18 -3.96 6.37
CA MET A 92 3.05 -4.77 5.51
C MET A 92 2.36 -5.13 4.20
N LYS A 93 1.07 -5.45 4.24
CA LYS A 93 0.32 -5.74 3.03
C LYS A 93 0.28 -4.53 2.10
N ALA A 94 0.01 -3.36 2.65
CA ALA A 94 -0.02 -2.12 1.89
C ALA A 94 1.34 -1.77 1.30
N ALA A 95 2.39 -1.84 2.12
CA ALA A 95 3.76 -1.52 1.68
C ALA A 95 4.24 -2.49 0.59
N ARG A 96 3.96 -3.77 0.75
CA ARG A 96 4.37 -4.77 -0.26
C ARG A 96 3.69 -4.54 -1.59
N PHE A 97 2.41 -4.12 -1.57
CA PHE A 97 1.72 -3.78 -2.80
C PHE A 97 2.42 -2.62 -3.53
N ILE A 98 2.76 -1.57 -2.79
CA ILE A 98 3.48 -0.42 -3.37
C ILE A 98 4.83 -0.85 -3.93
N LEU A 99 5.56 -1.72 -3.23
CA LEU A 99 6.86 -2.19 -3.67
C LEU A 99 6.81 -3.00 -4.96
N LEU A 100 5.67 -3.59 -5.30
CA LEU A 100 5.54 -4.31 -6.58
C LEU A 100 5.80 -3.40 -7.78
N PHE A 101 5.46 -2.11 -7.65
CA PHE A 101 5.69 -1.14 -8.73
C PHE A 101 7.14 -0.66 -8.80
N LEU A 102 7.86 -0.78 -7.71
CA LEU A 102 9.21 -0.22 -7.61
C LEU A 102 10.32 -1.26 -7.90
N GLY A 103 9.91 -2.44 -8.23
CA GLY A 103 10.84 -3.50 -8.55
C GLY A 103 11.24 -4.34 -7.38
#